data_894d1a50b604b0f6cfa961a978593497
#
_entry.id   894d1a50b604b0f6cfa961a978593497
#
_cell.length_a   1.000
_cell.length_b   1.000
_cell.length_c   1.000
_cell.angle_alpha   90.00
_cell.angle_beta   90.00
_cell.angle_gamma   90.00
#
_symmetry.space_group_name_H-M   'P 1'
#
loop_
_entity.id
_entity.type
_entity.pdbx_description
1 polymer ?
#
loop_
_entity_poly.entity_id
_entity_poly.type
_entity_poly.pdbx_seq_one_letter_code
_entity_poly.pdbx_strand_id
1 'polypeptide(L)'
;SRYGKTQSLAAFASLVALIGTLPYIALQLKAVATSFSVLTADTDITRAPLFADTAFYVALVMAAFAILFGTRHTDATEHHEGLIHAVAFESLVKLLAFMALGAYVTWGMFDGLGDLLARAESQLELQRQLAQQDFGPSLWAQALLAMLATLCLPRQFHVAVVENTHRDDARTARWLFPLYLLAFAFFVVPLAAAGLTLFAGGNVEPDSYVLALPMAADSTWLTLLTFIGGFSAATGMVIVAAVAVSIMISNEIVIPALFRLRWFDTKARDYGRLVLRARRITIGAVLAMAYGFYQLIGEFTSLASIGMLSFAAAGQFAPALIGGLYWKRGNRLGVIVGMNAGFAIWAYSLLMPAMIGADVLPAEWLAGGPLGVAWLAPTSLFGLNVGDSFTHGVMLSLGVNLFCYIFVSQVTSQRVVERIQASLFVDSVETRQTSVNRPWTGATTVGDLKVLCERFLGAQQVSRAFDDYARRSGKPLEDGTRASIDVIQFTERFLASVLGASSAR
;
A
#
# COMPACT_ATOMS: atom_id res chain seq x y z
N SER A 1 1.77 -17.08 -5.82
CA SER A 1 1.30 -18.31 -6.50
C SER A 1 1.72 -18.38 -7.96
N ARG A 2 1.56 -17.31 -8.77
CA ARG A 2 1.85 -17.27 -10.22
C ARG A 2 3.27 -17.74 -10.60
N TYR A 3 4.27 -17.40 -9.80
CA TYR A 3 5.69 -17.66 -10.05
C TYR A 3 6.24 -18.84 -9.23
N GLY A 4 5.50 -19.94 -9.13
CA GLY A 4 5.98 -21.20 -8.54
C GLY A 4 5.80 -21.31 -7.03
N LYS A 5 5.03 -20.45 -6.36
CA LYS A 5 4.77 -20.47 -4.90
C LYS A 5 6.06 -20.63 -4.08
N THR A 6 7.12 -19.89 -4.42
CA THR A 6 8.42 -20.02 -3.76
C THR A 6 8.54 -19.04 -2.60
N GLN A 7 8.89 -19.56 -1.42
CA GLN A 7 9.06 -18.78 -0.19
C GLN A 7 10.05 -17.61 -0.35
N SER A 8 11.17 -17.83 -1.05
CA SER A 8 12.18 -16.77 -1.23
C SER A 8 11.65 -15.56 -2.03
N LEU A 9 10.83 -15.79 -3.06
CA LEU A 9 10.21 -14.69 -3.80
C LEU A 9 9.15 -13.96 -2.94
N ALA A 10 8.35 -14.73 -2.18
CA ALA A 10 7.33 -14.17 -1.31
C ALA A 10 7.95 -13.34 -0.18
N ALA A 11 8.99 -13.86 0.48
CA ALA A 11 9.73 -13.13 1.51
C ALA A 11 10.39 -11.85 0.95
N PHE A 12 11.01 -11.93 -0.23
CA PHE A 12 11.59 -10.78 -0.90
C PHE A 12 10.53 -9.72 -1.25
N ALA A 13 9.41 -10.14 -1.84
CA ALA A 13 8.29 -9.24 -2.13
C ALA A 13 7.73 -8.59 -0.85
N SER A 14 7.64 -9.34 0.26
CA SER A 14 7.20 -8.80 1.55
C SER A 14 8.17 -7.76 2.11
N LEU A 15 9.48 -7.95 1.92
CA LEU A 15 10.49 -6.98 2.33
C LEU A 15 10.40 -5.69 1.51
N VAL A 16 10.28 -5.80 0.18
CA VAL A 16 10.09 -4.64 -0.72
C VAL A 16 8.79 -3.91 -0.38
N ALA A 17 7.70 -4.66 -0.11
CA ALA A 17 6.44 -4.08 0.32
C ALA A 17 6.56 -3.33 1.65
N LEU A 18 7.28 -3.89 2.63
CA LEU A 18 7.57 -3.23 3.90
C LEU A 18 8.27 -1.89 3.67
N ILE A 19 9.43 -1.93 3.02
CA ILE A 19 10.27 -0.73 2.82
C ILE A 19 9.50 0.34 2.01
N GLY A 20 8.78 -0.07 0.96
CA GLY A 20 7.98 0.85 0.14
C GLY A 20 6.76 1.43 0.85
N THR A 21 6.23 0.74 1.89
CA THR A 21 5.07 1.22 2.65
C THR A 21 5.48 2.12 3.84
N LEU A 22 6.73 2.07 4.31
CA LEU A 22 7.19 2.93 5.41
C LEU A 22 6.98 4.42 5.14
N PRO A 23 7.39 4.99 3.97
CA PRO A 23 7.11 6.38 3.64
C PRO A 23 5.61 6.69 3.64
N TYR A 24 4.78 5.76 3.16
CA TYR A 24 3.32 5.94 3.12
C TYR A 24 2.69 6.06 4.51
N ILE A 25 3.14 5.25 5.48
CA ILE A 25 2.66 5.33 6.86
C ILE A 25 3.24 6.59 7.53
N ALA A 26 4.52 6.90 7.32
CA ALA A 26 5.17 8.10 7.84
C ALA A 26 4.48 9.39 7.38
N LEU A 27 4.05 9.44 6.11
CA LEU A 27 3.22 10.51 5.56
C LEU A 27 1.96 10.76 6.39
N GLN A 28 1.25 9.69 6.79
CA GLN A 28 0.04 9.83 7.59
C GLN A 28 0.33 10.29 9.02
N LEU A 29 1.43 9.81 9.62
CA LEU A 29 1.88 10.28 10.93
C LEU A 29 2.20 11.77 10.89
N LYS A 30 2.95 12.21 9.86
CA LYS A 30 3.25 13.63 9.63
C LYS A 30 1.96 14.45 9.46
N ALA A 31 1.04 14.02 8.60
CA ALA A 31 -0.19 14.74 8.34
C ALA A 31 -1.02 14.97 9.61
N VAL A 32 -1.12 13.95 10.48
CA VAL A 32 -1.85 14.08 11.75
C VAL A 32 -1.11 14.96 12.73
N ALA A 33 0.21 14.80 12.88
CA ALA A 33 1.03 15.60 13.79
C ALA A 33 0.98 17.09 13.39
N THR A 34 1.16 17.41 12.10
CA THR A 34 1.06 18.78 11.59
C THR A 34 -0.34 19.35 11.78
N SER A 35 -1.39 18.55 11.52
CA SER A 35 -2.77 18.99 11.75
C SER A 35 -3.03 19.33 13.21
N PHE A 36 -2.46 18.56 14.12
CA PHE A 36 -2.60 18.81 15.55
C PHE A 36 -1.83 20.06 16.01
N SER A 37 -0.58 20.27 15.54
CA SER A 37 0.18 21.48 15.86
C SER A 37 -0.47 22.76 15.30
N VAL A 38 -1.05 22.71 14.11
CA VAL A 38 -1.84 23.84 13.56
C VAL A 38 -3.02 24.20 14.47
N LEU A 39 -3.75 23.20 14.99
CA LEU A 39 -4.89 23.44 15.90
C LEU A 39 -4.49 23.98 17.27
N THR A 40 -3.34 23.55 17.80
CA THR A 40 -2.87 23.96 19.13
C THR A 40 -2.04 25.23 19.09
N ALA A 41 -1.80 25.81 17.91
CA ALA A 41 -0.88 26.93 17.69
C ALA A 41 0.52 26.69 18.26
N ASP A 42 0.91 25.44 18.35
CA ASP A 42 2.22 25.02 18.81
C ASP A 42 3.20 25.09 17.62
N THR A 43 4.00 26.15 17.57
CA THR A 43 4.95 26.41 16.48
C THR A 43 6.30 25.72 16.67
N ASP A 44 6.55 25.10 17.81
CA ASP A 44 7.80 24.37 18.08
C ASP A 44 7.76 22.96 17.48
N ILE A 45 7.80 22.86 16.15
CA ILE A 45 7.95 21.60 15.40
C ILE A 45 9.43 21.13 15.41
N THR A 46 10.32 21.78 16.18
CA THR A 46 11.69 21.34 16.31
C THR A 46 11.74 19.94 16.93
N ARG A 47 12.71 19.12 16.50
CA ARG A 47 12.94 17.75 16.97
C ARG A 47 12.71 17.62 18.47
N ALA A 48 11.46 17.45 18.85
CA ALA A 48 11.07 17.26 20.23
C ALA A 48 11.64 15.93 20.73
N PRO A 49 12.08 15.84 22.00
CA PRO A 49 12.46 14.55 22.57
C PRO A 49 11.28 13.58 22.45
N LEU A 50 11.56 12.28 22.28
CA LEU A 50 10.61 11.22 21.94
C LEU A 50 9.25 11.33 22.69
N PHE A 51 9.29 11.65 23.97
CA PHE A 51 8.09 11.77 24.80
C PHE A 51 7.37 13.14 24.73
N ALA A 52 7.93 14.10 24.02
CA ALA A 52 7.29 15.39 23.74
C ALA A 52 6.78 15.47 22.28
N ASP A 53 7.05 14.46 21.47
CA ASP A 53 6.66 14.44 20.06
C ASP A 53 5.22 13.91 19.90
N THR A 54 4.35 14.74 19.34
CA THR A 54 2.95 14.39 19.03
C THR A 54 2.86 13.21 18.07
N ALA A 55 3.76 13.10 17.08
CA ALA A 55 3.77 12.01 16.12
C ALA A 55 4.04 10.65 16.79
N PHE A 56 4.81 10.61 17.87
CA PHE A 56 5.03 9.40 18.65
C PHE A 56 3.74 8.87 19.28
N TYR A 57 2.95 9.75 19.91
CA TYR A 57 1.67 9.36 20.51
C TYR A 57 0.66 8.97 19.44
N VAL A 58 0.64 9.67 18.32
CA VAL A 58 -0.19 9.30 17.16
C VAL A 58 0.17 7.90 16.66
N ALA A 59 1.46 7.60 16.50
CA ALA A 59 1.92 6.27 16.08
C ALA A 59 1.51 5.19 17.09
N LEU A 60 1.61 5.47 18.40
CA LEU A 60 1.22 4.55 19.47
C LEU A 60 -0.28 4.26 19.45
N VAL A 61 -1.10 5.31 19.33
CA VAL A 61 -2.55 5.19 19.24
C VAL A 61 -2.96 4.40 17.98
N MET A 62 -2.38 4.72 16.83
CA MET A 62 -2.64 3.99 15.58
C MET A 62 -2.18 2.53 15.65
N ALA A 63 -1.06 2.24 16.34
CA ALA A 63 -0.62 0.87 16.60
C ALA A 63 -1.65 0.10 17.45
N ALA A 64 -2.13 0.72 18.51
CA ALA A 64 -3.16 0.12 19.37
C ALA A 64 -4.45 -0.18 18.56
N PHE A 65 -4.93 0.78 17.77
CA PHE A 65 -6.09 0.58 16.89
C PHE A 65 -5.86 -0.53 15.85
N ALA A 66 -4.71 -0.52 15.16
CA ALA A 66 -4.39 -1.56 14.18
C ALA A 66 -4.31 -2.95 14.81
N ILE A 67 -3.78 -3.07 16.03
CA ILE A 67 -3.75 -4.33 16.78
C ILE A 67 -5.15 -4.77 17.21
N LEU A 68 -5.96 -3.85 17.73
CA LEU A 68 -7.30 -4.16 18.25
C LEU A 68 -8.27 -4.57 17.14
N PHE A 69 -8.23 -3.87 16.00
CA PHE A 69 -9.19 -4.07 14.91
C PHE A 69 -8.65 -4.97 13.80
N GLY A 70 -7.34 -4.98 13.55
CA GLY A 70 -6.72 -5.74 12.46
C GLY A 70 -6.29 -7.16 12.81
N THR A 71 -6.34 -7.58 14.11
CA THR A 71 -5.85 -8.90 14.54
C THR A 71 -6.84 -9.65 15.44
N ARG A 72 -8.13 -9.60 15.11
CA ARG A 72 -9.16 -10.29 15.91
C ARG A 72 -9.20 -11.79 15.65
N HIS A 73 -8.99 -12.23 14.41
CA HIS A 73 -9.12 -13.63 14.02
C HIS A 73 -7.86 -14.13 13.30
N THR A 74 -7.61 -15.44 13.42
CA THR A 74 -6.46 -16.11 12.79
C THR A 74 -6.74 -16.48 11.35
N ASP A 75 -8.00 -16.58 10.96
CA ASP A 75 -8.41 -16.95 9.61
C ASP A 75 -8.16 -15.81 8.61
N ALA A 76 -7.28 -16.08 7.66
CA ALA A 76 -7.11 -15.18 6.52
C ALA A 76 -8.17 -15.40 5.42
N THR A 77 -9.07 -16.36 5.62
CA THR A 77 -10.29 -16.56 4.80
C THR A 77 -11.51 -15.86 5.38
N GLU A 78 -11.46 -15.44 6.63
CA GLU A 78 -12.48 -14.59 7.22
C GLU A 78 -12.24 -13.17 6.72
N HIS A 79 -13.12 -12.70 5.86
CA HIS A 79 -13.12 -11.32 5.42
C HIS A 79 -13.32 -10.42 6.64
N HIS A 80 -12.51 -9.38 6.72
CA HIS A 80 -12.60 -8.41 7.81
C HIS A 80 -13.76 -7.44 7.54
N GLU A 81 -15.00 -7.99 7.43
CA GLU A 81 -16.20 -7.19 7.10
C GLU A 81 -16.31 -5.93 7.96
N GLY A 82 -16.07 -6.05 9.27
CA GLY A 82 -16.09 -4.91 10.18
C GLY A 82 -15.04 -3.84 9.86
N LEU A 83 -13.83 -4.23 9.43
CA LEU A 83 -12.79 -3.31 9.01
C LEU A 83 -13.18 -2.63 7.70
N ILE A 84 -13.73 -3.37 6.74
CA ILE A 84 -14.15 -2.82 5.45
C ILE A 84 -15.31 -1.83 5.63
N HIS A 85 -16.30 -2.13 6.48
CA HIS A 85 -17.38 -1.19 6.81
C HIS A 85 -16.85 0.08 7.49
N ALA A 86 -15.89 -0.05 8.41
CA ALA A 86 -15.25 1.10 9.04
C ALA A 86 -14.52 1.98 8.02
N VAL A 87 -13.77 1.39 7.09
CA VAL A 87 -13.07 2.11 6.01
C VAL A 87 -14.05 2.77 5.04
N ALA A 88 -15.18 2.13 4.75
CA ALA A 88 -16.22 2.71 3.90
C ALA A 88 -16.86 3.93 4.58
N PHE A 89 -17.22 3.81 5.86
CA PHE A 89 -17.76 4.92 6.65
C PHE A 89 -16.77 6.10 6.75
N GLU A 90 -15.52 5.81 7.06
CA GLU A 90 -14.42 6.78 7.07
C GLU A 90 -14.30 7.51 5.73
N SER A 91 -14.38 6.76 4.61
CA SER A 91 -14.29 7.34 3.27
C SER A 91 -15.45 8.31 2.98
N LEU A 92 -16.63 8.06 3.56
CA LEU A 92 -17.76 8.98 3.46
C LEU A 92 -17.55 10.23 4.32
N VAL A 93 -17.08 10.06 5.57
CA VAL A 93 -16.83 11.19 6.49
C VAL A 93 -15.81 12.17 5.91
N LYS A 94 -14.68 11.67 5.40
CA LYS A 94 -13.66 12.54 4.80
C LYS A 94 -14.13 13.22 3.53
N LEU A 95 -14.93 12.54 2.68
CA LEU A 95 -15.51 13.15 1.50
C LEU A 95 -16.45 14.31 1.88
N LEU A 96 -17.36 14.07 2.81
CA LEU A 96 -18.31 15.08 3.26
C LEU A 96 -17.61 16.28 3.90
N ALA A 97 -16.59 16.03 4.73
CA ALA A 97 -15.79 17.09 5.35
C ALA A 97 -15.08 17.96 4.30
N PHE A 98 -14.44 17.31 3.31
CA PHE A 98 -13.72 18.00 2.25
C PHE A 98 -14.65 18.77 1.31
N MET A 99 -15.80 18.19 0.95
CA MET A 99 -16.83 18.85 0.15
C MET A 99 -17.44 20.05 0.88
N ALA A 100 -17.73 19.92 2.18
CA ALA A 100 -18.24 21.01 3.00
C ALA A 100 -17.23 22.18 3.07
N LEU A 101 -15.94 21.86 3.30
CA LEU A 101 -14.89 22.87 3.29
C LEU A 101 -14.78 23.55 1.93
N GLY A 102 -14.70 22.78 0.85
CA GLY A 102 -14.58 23.31 -0.51
C GLY A 102 -15.77 24.20 -0.89
N ALA A 103 -16.99 23.78 -0.55
CA ALA A 103 -18.19 24.60 -0.76
C ALA A 103 -18.16 25.89 0.07
N TYR A 104 -17.81 25.80 1.35
CA TYR A 104 -17.73 26.99 2.21
C TYR A 104 -16.65 27.98 1.72
N VAL A 105 -15.48 27.50 1.36
CA VAL A 105 -14.41 28.36 0.84
C VAL A 105 -14.85 29.02 -0.46
N THR A 106 -15.42 28.26 -1.40
CA THR A 106 -15.76 28.77 -2.73
C THR A 106 -16.91 29.76 -2.70
N TRP A 107 -17.94 29.54 -1.89
CA TRP A 107 -19.17 30.37 -1.88
C TRP A 107 -19.45 31.12 -0.56
N GLY A 108 -18.73 30.82 0.51
CA GLY A 108 -18.84 31.49 1.80
C GLY A 108 -17.73 32.50 2.05
N MET A 109 -16.50 32.22 1.62
CA MET A 109 -15.35 33.11 1.74
C MET A 109 -15.13 33.97 0.47
N PHE A 110 -15.52 33.45 -0.68
CA PHE A 110 -15.44 34.09 -1.99
C PHE A 110 -16.82 34.07 -2.69
N ASP A 111 -17.01 34.91 -3.69
CA ASP A 111 -18.26 35.00 -4.45
C ASP A 111 -18.37 33.98 -5.58
N GLY A 112 -17.82 32.76 -5.37
CA GLY A 112 -17.81 31.66 -6.31
C GLY A 112 -16.46 31.41 -6.98
N LEU A 113 -16.41 30.41 -7.84
CA LEU A 113 -15.17 29.98 -8.53
C LEU A 113 -14.56 31.09 -9.38
N GLY A 114 -15.39 31.91 -10.04
CA GLY A 114 -14.93 33.00 -10.91
C GLY A 114 -14.17 34.09 -10.14
N ASP A 115 -14.72 34.55 -9.01
CA ASP A 115 -14.08 35.55 -8.15
C ASP A 115 -12.78 34.99 -7.55
N LEU A 116 -12.84 33.75 -7.05
CA LEU A 116 -11.67 33.07 -6.47
C LEU A 116 -10.51 32.96 -7.47
N LEU A 117 -10.79 32.47 -8.69
CA LEU A 117 -9.76 32.30 -9.72
C LEU A 117 -9.22 33.67 -10.20
N ALA A 118 -10.08 34.69 -10.37
CA ALA A 118 -9.62 36.01 -10.75
C ALA A 118 -8.69 36.65 -9.70
N ARG A 119 -8.97 36.45 -8.40
CA ARG A 119 -8.07 36.89 -7.32
C ARG A 119 -6.78 36.09 -7.29
N ALA A 120 -6.85 34.78 -7.50
CA ALA A 120 -5.70 33.91 -7.54
C ALA A 120 -4.77 34.22 -8.74
N GLU A 121 -5.34 34.52 -9.93
CA GLU A 121 -4.56 34.91 -11.11
C GLU A 121 -3.80 36.23 -10.90
N SER A 122 -4.28 37.12 -10.04
CA SER A 122 -3.58 38.34 -9.69
C SER A 122 -2.34 38.11 -8.80
N GLN A 123 -2.19 36.93 -8.22
CA GLN A 123 -1.05 36.57 -7.35
C GLN A 123 0.16 36.19 -8.20
N LEU A 124 1.24 36.94 -8.03
CA LEU A 124 2.50 36.75 -8.75
C LEU A 124 3.10 35.36 -8.51
N GLU A 125 2.89 34.80 -7.31
CA GLU A 125 3.41 33.47 -6.93
C GLU A 125 2.70 32.36 -7.69
N LEU A 126 1.37 32.42 -7.83
CA LEU A 126 0.62 31.45 -8.63
C LEU A 126 1.00 31.51 -10.11
N GLN A 127 1.17 32.73 -10.65
CA GLN A 127 1.62 32.90 -12.03
C GLN A 127 3.02 32.30 -12.25
N ARG A 128 3.94 32.47 -11.30
CA ARG A 128 5.27 31.86 -11.36
C ARG A 128 5.20 30.32 -11.30
N GLN A 129 4.40 29.76 -10.39
CA GLN A 129 4.22 28.31 -10.28
C GLN A 129 3.59 27.74 -11.54
N LEU A 130 2.55 28.35 -12.10
CA LEU A 130 1.93 27.92 -13.36
C LEU A 130 2.87 28.02 -14.56
N ALA A 131 3.67 29.11 -14.62
CA ALA A 131 4.68 29.28 -15.68
C ALA A 131 5.84 28.28 -15.61
N GLN A 132 6.15 27.78 -14.40
CA GLN A 132 7.16 26.74 -14.17
C GLN A 132 6.61 25.32 -14.30
N GLN A 133 5.30 25.14 -14.32
CA GLN A 133 4.68 23.84 -14.51
C GLN A 133 4.89 23.38 -15.96
N ASP A 134 5.84 22.49 -16.14
CA ASP A 134 6.01 21.78 -17.39
C ASP A 134 4.97 20.64 -17.44
N PHE A 135 3.96 20.79 -18.32
CA PHE A 135 2.98 19.71 -18.62
C PHE A 135 3.64 18.53 -19.40
N GLY A 136 4.92 18.42 -19.32
CA GLY A 136 5.76 17.44 -20.00
C GLY A 136 5.89 16.10 -19.25
N PRO A 137 7.10 15.52 -19.30
CA PRO A 137 7.37 14.17 -18.76
C PRO A 137 7.02 13.97 -17.29
N SER A 138 7.10 15.03 -16.46
CA SER A 138 6.82 14.98 -15.03
C SER A 138 5.36 14.62 -14.74
N LEU A 139 4.41 15.26 -15.43
CA LEU A 139 2.99 14.98 -15.28
C LEU A 139 2.67 13.51 -15.66
N TRP A 140 3.23 13.04 -16.76
CA TRP A 140 3.03 11.66 -17.19
C TRP A 140 3.64 10.64 -16.22
N ALA A 141 4.81 10.93 -15.64
CA ALA A 141 5.42 10.08 -14.62
C ALA A 141 4.54 9.98 -13.36
N GLN A 142 4.02 11.12 -12.90
CA GLN A 142 3.13 11.17 -11.74
C GLN A 142 1.80 10.46 -12.02
N ALA A 143 1.19 10.67 -13.18
CA ALA A 143 -0.03 9.98 -13.59
C ALA A 143 0.17 8.46 -13.69
N LEU A 144 1.29 8.02 -14.27
CA LEU A 144 1.67 6.61 -14.32
C LEU A 144 1.80 6.02 -12.92
N LEU A 145 2.51 6.70 -12.01
CA LEU A 145 2.66 6.22 -10.64
C LEU A 145 1.34 6.16 -9.89
N ALA A 146 0.47 7.16 -10.04
CA ALA A 146 -0.85 7.14 -9.42
C ALA A 146 -1.70 5.95 -9.91
N MET A 147 -1.65 5.66 -11.20
CA MET A 147 -2.29 4.48 -11.79
C MET A 147 -1.70 3.18 -11.23
N LEU A 148 -0.37 3.04 -11.20
CA LEU A 148 0.30 1.85 -10.68
C LEU A 148 0.08 1.68 -9.18
N ALA A 149 0.06 2.76 -8.40
CA ALA A 149 -0.20 2.73 -6.97
C ALA A 149 -1.58 2.14 -6.64
N THR A 150 -2.59 2.42 -7.46
CA THR A 150 -3.94 1.85 -7.30
C THR A 150 -3.94 0.31 -7.37
N LEU A 151 -3.01 -0.28 -8.13
CA LEU A 151 -2.90 -1.74 -8.29
C LEU A 151 -1.85 -2.37 -7.37
N CYS A 152 -0.75 -1.67 -7.12
CA CYS A 152 0.47 -2.24 -6.54
C CYS A 152 0.67 -1.92 -5.07
N LEU A 153 0.03 -0.88 -4.51
CA LEU A 153 0.10 -0.62 -3.07
C LEU A 153 -0.48 -1.80 -2.28
N PRO A 154 0.25 -2.35 -1.29
CA PRO A 154 -0.22 -3.50 -0.50
C PRO A 154 -1.61 -3.28 0.10
N ARG A 155 -1.90 -2.06 0.58
CA ARG A 155 -3.21 -1.66 1.09
C ARG A 155 -4.30 -1.76 0.03
N GLN A 156 -4.07 -1.19 -1.16
CA GLN A 156 -5.06 -1.18 -2.24
C GLN A 156 -5.31 -2.59 -2.77
N PHE A 157 -4.24 -3.36 -2.95
CA PHE A 157 -4.34 -4.76 -3.35
C PHE A 157 -5.11 -5.59 -2.31
N HIS A 158 -4.85 -5.35 -1.02
CA HIS A 158 -5.56 -6.05 0.06
C HIS A 158 -7.07 -5.79 -0.01
N VAL A 159 -7.49 -4.52 -0.07
CA VAL A 159 -8.92 -4.16 -0.11
C VAL A 159 -9.58 -4.60 -1.42
N ALA A 160 -8.94 -4.35 -2.58
CA ALA A 160 -9.56 -4.58 -3.87
C ALA A 160 -9.58 -6.04 -4.32
N VAL A 161 -8.61 -6.86 -3.86
CA VAL A 161 -8.42 -8.23 -4.34
C VAL A 161 -8.59 -9.26 -3.23
N VAL A 162 -8.01 -9.04 -2.04
CA VAL A 162 -8.04 -10.03 -0.96
C VAL A 162 -9.39 -10.02 -0.23
N GLU A 163 -9.90 -8.84 0.09
CA GLU A 163 -11.18 -8.67 0.80
C GLU A 163 -12.41 -8.70 -0.11
N ASN A 164 -12.20 -8.71 -1.42
CA ASN A 164 -13.31 -8.76 -2.39
C ASN A 164 -13.98 -10.14 -2.41
N THR A 165 -15.24 -10.19 -1.97
CA THR A 165 -16.02 -11.43 -1.92
C THR A 165 -16.84 -11.68 -3.20
N HIS A 166 -17.30 -10.62 -3.86
CA HIS A 166 -18.21 -10.73 -5.00
C HIS A 166 -17.65 -10.04 -6.24
N ARG A 167 -17.70 -10.74 -7.37
CA ARG A 167 -17.20 -10.20 -8.66
C ARG A 167 -17.95 -8.96 -9.14
N ASP A 168 -19.23 -8.85 -8.78
CA ASP A 168 -20.06 -7.72 -9.20
C ASP A 168 -19.69 -6.42 -8.47
N ASP A 169 -19.07 -6.51 -7.29
CA ASP A 169 -18.57 -5.36 -6.56
C ASP A 169 -17.49 -4.61 -7.37
N ALA A 170 -16.63 -5.33 -8.08
CA ALA A 170 -15.64 -4.73 -8.98
C ALA A 170 -16.29 -3.97 -10.16
N ARG A 171 -17.49 -4.40 -10.61
CA ARG A 171 -18.23 -3.71 -11.67
C ARG A 171 -18.77 -2.36 -11.18
N THR A 172 -19.25 -2.30 -9.95
CA THR A 172 -19.72 -1.07 -9.30
C THR A 172 -18.53 -0.14 -8.96
N ALA A 173 -17.47 -0.70 -8.37
CA ALA A 173 -16.28 0.05 -7.96
C ALA A 173 -15.57 0.76 -9.13
N ARG A 174 -15.53 0.18 -10.32
CA ARG A 174 -14.88 0.80 -11.51
C ARG A 174 -15.51 2.14 -11.94
N TRP A 175 -16.76 2.42 -11.56
CA TRP A 175 -17.43 3.69 -11.82
C TRP A 175 -17.49 4.58 -10.59
N LEU A 176 -17.79 4.00 -9.45
CA LEU A 176 -17.96 4.75 -8.19
C LEU A 176 -16.62 5.31 -7.69
N PHE A 177 -15.52 4.56 -7.84
CA PHE A 177 -14.22 5.01 -7.40
C PHE A 177 -13.67 6.22 -8.19
N PRO A 178 -13.69 6.23 -9.55
CA PRO A 178 -13.34 7.44 -10.30
C PRO A 178 -14.23 8.63 -9.99
N LEU A 179 -15.53 8.42 -9.81
CA LEU A 179 -16.47 9.51 -9.44
C LEU A 179 -16.12 10.08 -8.05
N TYR A 180 -15.79 9.22 -7.09
CA TYR A 180 -15.32 9.63 -5.78
C TYR A 180 -14.03 10.47 -5.86
N LEU A 181 -13.06 10.04 -6.66
CA LEU A 181 -11.82 10.79 -6.88
C LEU A 181 -12.09 12.14 -7.58
N LEU A 182 -13.01 12.18 -8.55
CA LEU A 182 -13.41 13.42 -9.24
C LEU A 182 -14.04 14.40 -8.26
N ALA A 183 -14.88 13.92 -7.33
CA ALA A 183 -15.48 14.76 -6.31
C ALA A 183 -14.41 15.43 -5.42
N PHE A 184 -13.37 14.68 -5.01
CA PHE A 184 -12.23 15.28 -4.31
C PHE A 184 -11.48 16.28 -5.20
N ALA A 185 -11.12 15.88 -6.42
CA ALA A 185 -10.34 16.70 -7.33
C ALA A 185 -11.00 18.04 -7.63
N PHE A 186 -12.34 18.09 -7.62
CA PHE A 186 -13.10 19.29 -7.92
C PHE A 186 -12.76 20.49 -7.00
N PHE A 187 -12.56 20.26 -5.71
CA PHE A 187 -12.24 21.30 -4.75
C PHE A 187 -10.74 21.49 -4.46
N VAL A 188 -9.86 20.67 -5.02
CA VAL A 188 -8.41 20.79 -4.80
C VAL A 188 -7.90 22.13 -5.31
N VAL A 189 -8.23 22.49 -6.56
CA VAL A 189 -7.80 23.75 -7.17
C VAL A 189 -8.38 24.97 -6.45
N PRO A 190 -9.70 25.04 -6.14
CA PRO A 190 -10.27 26.12 -5.35
C PRO A 190 -9.60 26.29 -3.98
N LEU A 191 -9.36 25.22 -3.24
CA LEU A 191 -8.73 25.31 -1.92
C LEU A 191 -7.28 25.76 -2.00
N ALA A 192 -6.51 25.27 -2.99
CA ALA A 192 -5.14 25.73 -3.22
C ALA A 192 -5.10 27.23 -3.61
N ALA A 193 -5.98 27.66 -4.51
CA ALA A 193 -6.11 29.07 -4.94
C ALA A 193 -6.48 29.99 -3.76
N ALA A 194 -7.44 29.57 -2.92
CA ALA A 194 -7.83 30.33 -1.72
C ALA A 194 -6.67 30.43 -0.72
N GLY A 195 -5.95 29.33 -0.47
CA GLY A 195 -4.79 29.33 0.41
C GLY A 195 -3.67 30.25 -0.07
N LEU A 196 -3.32 30.19 -1.34
CA LEU A 196 -2.32 31.07 -1.95
C LEU A 196 -2.75 32.54 -1.91
N THR A 197 -4.06 32.84 -2.04
CA THR A 197 -4.58 34.18 -2.00
C THR A 197 -4.58 34.74 -0.58
N LEU A 198 -5.03 33.99 0.41
CA LEU A 198 -5.12 34.45 1.80
C LEU A 198 -3.78 34.46 2.53
N PHE A 199 -2.91 33.51 2.23
CA PHE A 199 -1.62 33.33 2.88
C PHE A 199 -0.43 33.67 1.96
N ALA A 200 -0.62 34.71 1.09
CA ALA A 200 0.40 35.16 0.13
C ALA A 200 1.75 35.55 0.76
N GLY A 201 1.80 35.78 2.07
CA GLY A 201 3.02 36.05 2.82
C GLY A 201 3.90 34.82 3.16
N GLY A 202 3.50 33.61 2.76
CA GLY A 202 4.25 32.37 3.02
C GLY A 202 4.25 31.90 4.47
N ASN A 203 3.41 32.47 5.33
CA ASN A 203 3.36 32.14 6.76
C ASN A 203 2.67 30.81 7.08
N VAL A 204 2.04 30.18 6.10
CA VAL A 204 1.33 28.91 6.24
C VAL A 204 1.77 27.96 5.14
N GLU A 205 2.18 26.76 5.52
CA GLU A 205 2.55 25.72 4.56
C GLU A 205 1.34 25.27 3.73
N PRO A 206 1.48 25.03 2.42
CA PRO A 206 0.40 24.56 1.55
C PRO A 206 -0.30 23.29 2.04
N ASP A 207 0.42 22.37 2.64
CA ASP A 207 -0.12 21.13 3.23
C ASP A 207 -1.12 21.39 4.38
N SER A 208 -1.07 22.59 4.99
CA SER A 208 -1.93 23.03 6.10
C SER A 208 -3.15 23.85 5.68
N TYR A 209 -3.28 24.24 4.39
CA TYR A 209 -4.38 25.12 3.92
C TYR A 209 -5.77 24.59 4.25
N VAL A 210 -5.94 23.26 4.22
CA VAL A 210 -7.22 22.58 4.51
C VAL A 210 -7.72 22.90 5.93
N LEU A 211 -6.83 23.13 6.90
CA LEU A 211 -7.18 23.54 8.27
C LEU A 211 -7.07 25.06 8.48
N ALA A 212 -6.08 25.69 7.87
CA ALA A 212 -5.83 27.11 8.05
C ALA A 212 -6.95 27.98 7.47
N LEU A 213 -7.57 27.58 6.35
CA LEU A 213 -8.67 28.31 5.72
C LEU A 213 -9.90 28.48 6.63
N PRO A 214 -10.49 27.41 7.20
CA PRO A 214 -11.63 27.57 8.10
C PRO A 214 -11.25 28.23 9.44
N MET A 215 -9.99 28.12 9.89
CA MET A 215 -9.49 28.86 11.07
C MET A 215 -9.40 30.34 10.79
N ALA A 216 -8.90 30.77 9.63
CA ALA A 216 -8.85 32.17 9.22
C ALA A 216 -10.24 32.80 9.05
N ALA A 217 -11.26 31.99 8.83
CA ALA A 217 -12.66 32.41 8.77
C ALA A 217 -13.39 32.31 10.13
N ASP A 218 -12.67 32.07 11.23
CA ASP A 218 -13.21 31.87 12.60
C ASP A 218 -14.34 30.83 12.68
N SER A 219 -14.35 29.86 11.75
CA SER A 219 -15.37 28.82 11.68
C SER A 219 -14.94 27.56 12.46
N THR A 220 -15.09 27.60 13.77
CA THR A 220 -14.70 26.49 14.68
C THR A 220 -15.33 25.14 14.28
N TRP A 221 -16.61 25.16 13.91
CA TRP A 221 -17.32 23.93 13.50
C TRP A 221 -16.68 23.32 12.25
N LEU A 222 -16.41 24.13 11.25
CA LEU A 222 -15.83 23.64 9.99
C LEU A 222 -14.38 23.17 10.18
N THR A 223 -13.61 23.86 11.02
CA THR A 223 -12.25 23.45 11.42
C THR A 223 -12.27 22.07 12.08
N LEU A 224 -13.18 21.84 13.05
CA LEU A 224 -13.33 20.55 13.71
C LEU A 224 -13.78 19.46 12.73
N LEU A 225 -14.75 19.74 11.86
CA LEU A 225 -15.22 18.77 10.85
C LEU A 225 -14.08 18.38 9.91
N THR A 226 -13.30 19.35 9.45
CA THR A 226 -12.16 19.13 8.56
C THR A 226 -11.05 18.32 9.25
N PHE A 227 -10.74 18.65 10.50
CA PHE A 227 -9.77 17.89 11.30
C PHE A 227 -10.22 16.44 11.50
N ILE A 228 -11.47 16.20 11.88
CA ILE A 228 -12.03 14.85 12.04
C ILE A 228 -11.97 14.08 10.72
N GLY A 229 -12.31 14.73 9.59
CA GLY A 229 -12.21 14.13 8.26
C GLY A 229 -10.78 13.74 7.89
N GLY A 230 -9.80 14.59 8.13
CA GLY A 230 -8.38 14.34 7.89
C GLY A 230 -7.80 13.26 8.81
N PHE A 231 -8.11 13.34 10.11
CA PHE A 231 -7.70 12.35 11.10
C PHE A 231 -8.28 10.95 10.80
N SER A 232 -9.56 10.89 10.46
CA SER A 232 -10.25 9.67 10.04
C SER A 232 -9.54 9.07 8.81
N ALA A 233 -9.25 9.88 7.80
CA ALA A 233 -8.54 9.45 6.60
C ALA A 233 -7.17 8.85 6.90
N ALA A 234 -6.37 9.53 7.71
CA ALA A 234 -5.02 9.06 8.07
C ALA A 234 -5.09 7.74 8.87
N THR A 235 -6.00 7.64 9.83
CA THR A 235 -6.15 6.47 10.70
C THR A 235 -6.46 5.21 9.89
N GLY A 236 -7.46 5.23 9.03
CA GLY A 236 -7.81 4.07 8.22
C GLY A 236 -6.73 3.70 7.23
N MET A 237 -6.03 4.71 6.67
CA MET A 237 -4.90 4.47 5.77
C MET A 237 -3.77 3.71 6.47
N VAL A 238 -3.42 4.09 7.69
CA VAL A 238 -2.37 3.42 8.49
C VAL A 238 -2.79 2.02 8.90
N ILE A 239 -4.02 1.87 9.43
CA ILE A 239 -4.50 0.57 9.90
C ILE A 239 -4.46 -0.47 8.78
N VAL A 240 -5.05 -0.17 7.63
CA VAL A 240 -5.11 -1.12 6.51
C VAL A 240 -3.71 -1.41 5.97
N ALA A 241 -2.84 -0.41 5.83
CA ALA A 241 -1.48 -0.60 5.34
C ALA A 241 -0.65 -1.46 6.32
N ALA A 242 -0.70 -1.16 7.62
CA ALA A 242 0.02 -1.92 8.64
C ALA A 242 -0.50 -3.37 8.75
N VAL A 243 -1.80 -3.60 8.67
CA VAL A 243 -2.39 -4.94 8.68
C VAL A 243 -1.96 -5.73 7.44
N ALA A 244 -2.08 -5.15 6.24
CA ALA A 244 -1.69 -5.82 4.99
C ALA A 244 -0.22 -6.25 5.00
N VAL A 245 0.69 -5.31 5.34
CA VAL A 245 2.13 -5.60 5.41
C VAL A 245 2.45 -6.59 6.55
N SER A 246 1.79 -6.49 7.70
CA SER A 246 2.00 -7.42 8.81
C SER A 246 1.60 -8.85 8.46
N ILE A 247 0.53 -9.05 7.71
CA ILE A 247 0.11 -10.35 7.20
C ILE A 247 1.18 -10.92 6.26
N MET A 248 1.69 -10.12 5.33
CA MET A 248 2.75 -10.53 4.40
C MET A 248 4.02 -10.94 5.15
N ILE A 249 4.51 -10.11 6.06
CA ILE A 249 5.74 -10.37 6.83
C ILE A 249 5.55 -11.56 7.77
N SER A 250 4.45 -11.63 8.50
CA SER A 250 4.19 -12.73 9.42
C SER A 250 4.16 -14.06 8.67
N ASN A 251 3.43 -14.14 7.56
CA ASN A 251 3.22 -15.38 6.84
C ASN A 251 4.45 -15.83 6.04
N GLU A 252 5.20 -14.89 5.45
CA GLU A 252 6.29 -15.24 4.52
C GLU A 252 7.69 -15.14 5.13
N ILE A 253 7.84 -14.45 6.27
CA ILE A 253 9.15 -14.28 6.93
C ILE A 253 9.13 -14.82 8.35
N VAL A 254 8.24 -14.31 9.23
CA VAL A 254 8.31 -14.61 10.67
C VAL A 254 7.95 -16.06 10.96
N ILE A 255 6.80 -16.53 10.48
CA ILE A 255 6.34 -17.89 10.74
C ILE A 255 7.31 -18.95 10.16
N PRO A 256 7.76 -18.86 8.89
CA PRO A 256 8.76 -19.79 8.38
C PRO A 256 10.10 -19.74 9.11
N ALA A 257 10.52 -18.55 9.59
CA ALA A 257 11.75 -18.44 10.39
C ALA A 257 11.60 -19.13 11.76
N LEU A 258 10.47 -18.95 12.44
CA LEU A 258 10.19 -19.60 13.72
C LEU A 258 10.18 -21.13 13.61
N PHE A 259 9.64 -21.67 12.53
CA PHE A 259 9.70 -23.12 12.27
C PHE A 259 11.13 -23.64 12.02
N ARG A 260 11.93 -22.90 11.27
CA ARG A 260 13.32 -23.29 11.00
C ARG A 260 14.19 -23.28 12.25
N LEU A 261 13.95 -22.35 13.15
CA LEU A 261 14.70 -22.21 14.40
C LEU A 261 14.32 -23.26 15.46
N ARG A 262 13.38 -24.16 15.18
CA ARG A 262 12.87 -25.18 16.12
C ARG A 262 12.52 -24.64 17.52
N TRP A 263 12.18 -23.37 17.63
CA TRP A 263 11.82 -22.74 18.91
C TRP A 263 10.46 -23.19 19.43
N PHE A 264 9.72 -23.95 18.62
CA PHE A 264 8.40 -24.44 19.00
C PHE A 264 8.36 -25.97 18.91
N ASP A 265 8.01 -26.60 20.04
CA ASP A 265 7.64 -27.99 20.09
C ASP A 265 6.34 -28.19 19.29
N THR A 266 6.37 -29.08 18.29
CA THR A 266 5.24 -29.38 17.39
C THR A 266 3.98 -29.92 18.10
N LYS A 267 4.05 -30.09 19.42
CA LYS A 267 2.92 -30.46 20.27
C LYS A 267 2.08 -29.29 20.77
N ALA A 268 2.45 -28.04 20.44
CA ALA A 268 1.75 -26.85 20.95
C ALA A 268 0.38 -26.68 20.27
N ARG A 269 -0.67 -26.91 21.03
CA ARG A 269 -2.09 -26.69 20.71
C ARG A 269 -2.49 -25.26 20.32
N ASP A 270 -1.57 -24.29 20.29
CA ASP A 270 -1.83 -22.87 20.24
C ASP A 270 -1.22 -22.14 19.04
N TYR A 271 -1.20 -22.79 17.89
CA TYR A 271 -0.65 -22.20 16.66
C TYR A 271 -1.32 -20.89 16.27
N GLY A 272 -2.64 -20.81 16.40
CA GLY A 272 -3.40 -19.57 16.14
C GLY A 272 -2.96 -18.40 17.02
N ARG A 273 -2.70 -18.64 18.31
CA ARG A 273 -2.19 -17.59 19.22
C ARG A 273 -0.79 -17.12 18.83
N LEU A 274 0.05 -18.02 18.32
CA LEU A 274 1.39 -17.66 17.83
C LEU A 274 1.29 -16.72 16.62
N VAL A 275 0.46 -17.06 15.63
CA VAL A 275 0.24 -16.24 14.44
C VAL A 275 -0.28 -14.85 14.82
N LEU A 276 -1.26 -14.77 15.73
CA LEU A 276 -1.78 -13.49 16.22
C LEU A 276 -0.72 -12.66 16.93
N ARG A 277 0.10 -13.28 17.79
CA ARG A 277 1.22 -12.59 18.45
C ARG A 277 2.24 -12.08 17.44
N ALA A 278 2.61 -12.91 16.47
CA ALA A 278 3.54 -12.51 15.40
C ALA A 278 2.99 -11.30 14.62
N ARG A 279 1.72 -11.32 14.22
CA ARG A 279 1.07 -10.19 13.53
C ARG A 279 1.06 -8.92 14.38
N ARG A 280 0.69 -9.01 15.67
CA ARG A 280 0.67 -7.85 16.59
C ARG A 280 2.05 -7.23 16.77
N ILE A 281 3.08 -8.06 16.96
CA ILE A 281 4.47 -7.60 17.07
C ILE A 281 4.91 -6.95 15.75
N THR A 282 4.56 -7.54 14.60
CA THR A 282 4.91 -7.00 13.29
C THR A 282 4.21 -5.66 13.03
N ILE A 283 2.94 -5.48 13.42
CA ILE A 283 2.25 -4.18 13.34
C ILE A 283 3.00 -3.12 14.16
N GLY A 284 3.33 -3.43 15.40
CA GLY A 284 4.10 -2.52 16.26
C GLY A 284 5.47 -2.16 15.66
N ALA A 285 6.19 -3.16 15.12
CA ALA A 285 7.48 -2.94 14.47
C ALA A 285 7.36 -2.09 13.19
N VAL A 286 6.35 -2.32 12.36
CA VAL A 286 6.09 -1.52 11.14
C VAL A 286 5.83 -0.06 11.50
N LEU A 287 5.01 0.20 12.51
CA LEU A 287 4.71 1.56 12.95
C LEU A 287 5.90 2.24 13.63
N ALA A 288 6.69 1.51 14.39
CA ALA A 288 7.93 2.02 14.96
C ALA A 288 8.95 2.38 13.87
N MET A 289 9.10 1.55 12.84
CA MET A 289 9.95 1.86 11.68
C MET A 289 9.42 3.05 10.88
N ALA A 290 8.11 3.16 10.69
CA ALA A 290 7.51 4.30 10.00
C ALA A 290 7.69 5.61 10.79
N TYR A 291 7.57 5.56 12.12
CA TYR A 291 7.89 6.68 12.97
C TYR A 291 9.40 7.06 12.89
N GLY A 292 10.28 6.07 12.89
CA GLY A 292 11.72 6.32 12.66
C GLY A 292 12.00 6.96 11.30
N PHE A 293 11.30 6.52 10.24
CA PHE A 293 11.39 7.14 8.93
C PHE A 293 10.87 8.58 8.92
N TYR A 294 9.77 8.86 9.62
CA TYR A 294 9.24 10.20 9.82
C TYR A 294 10.27 11.11 10.51
N GLN A 295 10.92 10.65 11.59
CA GLN A 295 11.95 11.40 12.28
C GLN A 295 13.18 11.71 11.41
N LEU A 296 13.51 10.81 10.47
CA LEU A 296 14.67 11.00 9.59
C LEU A 296 14.39 12.00 8.46
N ILE A 297 13.20 11.96 7.84
CA ILE A 297 12.91 12.64 6.57
C ILE A 297 11.73 13.63 6.69
N GLY A 298 10.88 13.48 7.70
CA GLY A 298 9.57 14.12 7.75
C GLY A 298 9.58 15.64 7.78
N GLU A 299 10.54 16.28 8.39
CA GLU A 299 10.57 17.75 8.55
C GLU A 299 10.88 18.48 7.26
N PHE A 300 11.68 17.88 6.36
CA PHE A 300 12.26 18.56 5.20
C PHE A 300 11.53 18.28 3.88
N THR A 301 10.51 17.43 3.89
CA THR A 301 9.84 16.96 2.66
C THR A 301 8.34 17.20 2.72
N SER A 302 7.76 17.70 1.63
CA SER A 302 6.29 17.87 1.52
C SER A 302 5.57 16.51 1.63
N LEU A 303 4.31 16.54 2.06
CA LEU A 303 3.47 15.33 2.13
C LEU A 303 3.36 14.65 0.75
N ALA A 304 3.22 15.45 -0.32
CA ALA A 304 3.14 14.94 -1.68
C ALA A 304 4.42 14.17 -2.08
N SER A 305 5.61 14.70 -1.78
CA SER A 305 6.90 14.07 -2.12
C SER A 305 7.09 12.74 -1.41
N ILE A 306 6.73 12.64 -0.13
CA ILE A 306 6.78 11.39 0.64
C ILE A 306 5.81 10.36 0.04
N GLY A 307 4.61 10.79 -0.34
CA GLY A 307 3.61 9.94 -0.99
C GLY A 307 4.11 9.38 -2.32
N MET A 308 4.67 10.24 -3.17
CA MET A 308 5.21 9.86 -4.48
C MET A 308 6.41 8.92 -4.37
N LEU A 309 7.26 9.08 -3.35
CA LEU A 309 8.35 8.14 -3.05
C LEU A 309 7.82 6.73 -2.78
N SER A 310 6.76 6.60 -1.98
CA SER A 310 6.10 5.33 -1.71
C SER A 310 5.42 4.74 -2.94
N PHE A 311 4.77 5.56 -3.76
CA PHE A 311 4.13 5.11 -5.00
C PHE A 311 5.16 4.56 -5.99
N ALA A 312 6.32 5.19 -6.09
CA ALA A 312 7.41 4.72 -6.94
C ALA A 312 7.99 3.37 -6.46
N ALA A 313 8.09 3.17 -5.15
CA ALA A 313 8.47 1.88 -4.57
C ALA A 313 7.43 0.78 -4.86
N ALA A 314 6.14 1.07 -4.63
CA ALA A 314 5.06 0.15 -4.93
C ALA A 314 4.95 -0.15 -6.44
N GLY A 315 5.24 0.83 -7.29
CA GLY A 315 5.29 0.68 -8.74
C GLY A 315 6.26 -0.41 -9.21
N GLN A 316 7.29 -0.74 -8.40
CA GLN A 316 8.22 -1.83 -8.72
C GLN A 316 7.55 -3.22 -8.78
N PHE A 317 6.37 -3.38 -8.22
CA PHE A 317 5.59 -4.62 -8.37
C PHE A 317 4.88 -4.72 -9.74
N ALA A 318 4.69 -3.61 -10.44
CA ALA A 318 3.85 -3.54 -11.64
C ALA A 318 4.31 -4.47 -12.77
N PRO A 319 5.60 -4.55 -13.16
CA PRO A 319 6.03 -5.46 -14.21
C PRO A 319 5.71 -6.92 -13.90
N ALA A 320 5.93 -7.33 -12.64
CA ALA A 320 5.65 -8.69 -12.19
C ALA A 320 4.14 -8.98 -12.08
N LEU A 321 3.35 -8.02 -11.62
CA LEU A 321 1.90 -8.15 -11.47
C LEU A 321 1.23 -8.23 -12.85
N ILE A 322 1.46 -7.23 -13.70
CA ILE A 322 0.86 -7.12 -15.03
C ILE A 322 1.35 -8.26 -15.93
N GLY A 323 2.67 -8.48 -15.96
CA GLY A 323 3.25 -9.59 -16.73
C GLY A 323 2.77 -10.95 -16.23
N GLY A 324 2.52 -11.10 -14.92
CA GLY A 324 1.94 -12.32 -14.35
C GLY A 324 0.54 -12.65 -14.84
N LEU A 325 -0.26 -11.62 -15.13
CA LEU A 325 -1.64 -11.77 -15.62
C LEU A 325 -1.74 -12.02 -17.13
N TYR A 326 -0.85 -11.41 -17.93
CA TYR A 326 -0.99 -11.40 -19.38
C TYR A 326 0.12 -12.14 -20.12
N TRP A 327 1.25 -12.44 -19.50
CA TRP A 327 2.41 -13.00 -20.20
C TRP A 327 2.83 -14.36 -19.62
N LYS A 328 2.61 -15.44 -20.39
CA LYS A 328 2.88 -16.83 -19.96
C LYS A 328 4.37 -17.11 -19.71
N ARG A 329 5.28 -16.44 -20.43
CA ARG A 329 6.73 -16.68 -20.32
C ARG A 329 7.40 -16.06 -19.09
N GLY A 330 6.76 -15.09 -18.44
CA GLY A 330 7.28 -14.49 -17.22
C GLY A 330 7.61 -15.56 -16.16
N ASN A 331 8.83 -15.56 -15.65
CA ASN A 331 9.33 -16.55 -14.69
C ASN A 331 9.82 -15.91 -13.38
N ARG A 332 10.07 -16.75 -12.38
CA ARG A 332 10.51 -16.34 -11.05
C ARG A 332 11.84 -15.55 -11.08
N LEU A 333 12.81 -16.02 -11.83
CA LEU A 333 14.13 -15.36 -11.89
C LEU A 333 14.02 -13.98 -12.49
N GLY A 334 13.23 -13.82 -13.56
CA GLY A 334 12.95 -12.51 -14.15
C GLY A 334 12.32 -11.54 -13.15
N VAL A 335 11.35 -12.00 -12.36
CA VAL A 335 10.74 -11.17 -11.30
C VAL A 335 11.77 -10.78 -10.24
N ILE A 336 12.56 -11.71 -9.73
CA ILE A 336 13.55 -11.43 -8.70
C ILE A 336 14.58 -10.42 -9.20
N VAL A 337 15.16 -10.65 -10.38
CA VAL A 337 16.20 -9.77 -10.92
C VAL A 337 15.63 -8.40 -11.29
N GLY A 338 14.48 -8.36 -11.97
CA GLY A 338 13.84 -7.10 -12.34
C GLY A 338 13.48 -6.24 -11.12
N MET A 339 12.83 -6.86 -10.15
CA MET A 339 12.40 -6.16 -8.93
C MET A 339 13.59 -5.71 -8.07
N ASN A 340 14.67 -6.53 -7.95
CA ASN A 340 15.89 -6.11 -7.25
C ASN A 340 16.56 -4.93 -7.94
N ALA A 341 16.76 -5.02 -9.26
CA ALA A 341 17.41 -3.95 -10.02
C ALA A 341 16.59 -2.65 -9.96
N GLY A 342 15.30 -2.72 -10.21
CA GLY A 342 14.42 -1.55 -10.14
C GLY A 342 14.35 -0.94 -8.75
N PHE A 343 14.24 -1.77 -7.71
CA PHE A 343 14.18 -1.29 -6.32
C PHE A 343 15.51 -0.71 -5.85
N ALA A 344 16.64 -1.27 -6.28
CA ALA A 344 17.97 -0.70 -6.01
C ALA A 344 18.13 0.68 -6.64
N ILE A 345 17.70 0.85 -7.90
CA ILE A 345 17.72 2.14 -8.58
C ILE A 345 16.76 3.12 -7.92
N TRP A 346 15.55 2.68 -7.54
CA TRP A 346 14.61 3.49 -6.77
C TRP A 346 15.23 4.00 -5.47
N ALA A 347 15.86 3.12 -4.71
CA ALA A 347 16.51 3.51 -3.45
C ALA A 347 17.66 4.50 -3.68
N TYR A 348 18.40 4.31 -4.75
CA TYR A 348 19.53 5.17 -5.10
C TYR A 348 19.10 6.53 -5.66
N SER A 349 18.14 6.55 -6.62
CA SER A 349 17.79 7.78 -7.34
C SER A 349 16.63 8.58 -6.72
N LEU A 350 15.85 7.97 -5.79
CA LEU A 350 14.71 8.65 -5.16
C LEU A 350 14.83 8.69 -3.63
N LEU A 351 15.13 7.56 -2.96
CA LEU A 351 15.24 7.54 -1.51
C LEU A 351 16.50 8.26 -1.02
N MET A 352 17.65 8.02 -1.66
CA MET A 352 18.92 8.65 -1.30
C MET A 352 18.88 10.19 -1.42
N PRO A 353 18.38 10.83 -2.49
CA PRO A 353 18.16 12.28 -2.53
C PRO A 353 17.25 12.81 -1.43
N ALA A 354 16.20 12.07 -1.05
CA ALA A 354 15.36 12.44 0.07
C ALA A 354 16.12 12.41 1.41
N MET A 355 17.01 11.44 1.60
CA MET A 355 17.88 11.36 2.79
C MET A 355 18.96 12.47 2.79
N ILE A 356 19.46 12.86 1.61
CA ILE A 356 20.40 14.00 1.48
C ILE A 356 19.68 15.32 1.83
N GLY A 357 18.46 15.50 1.32
CA GLY A 357 17.63 16.67 1.63
C GLY A 357 17.27 16.79 3.13
N ALA A 358 17.33 15.69 3.86
CA ALA A 358 17.12 15.60 5.31
C ALA A 358 18.42 15.67 6.13
N ASP A 359 19.54 16.06 5.53
CA ASP A 359 20.87 16.13 6.16
C ASP A 359 21.38 14.81 6.78
N VAL A 360 20.82 13.68 6.36
CA VAL A 360 21.25 12.33 6.77
C VAL A 360 22.49 11.88 6.01
N LEU A 361 22.64 12.34 4.76
CA LEU A 361 23.75 12.03 3.88
C LEU A 361 24.39 13.31 3.32
N PRO A 362 25.68 13.30 2.93
CA PRO A 362 26.39 14.48 2.45
C PRO A 362 25.71 15.12 1.23
N ALA A 363 25.49 16.44 1.25
CA ALA A 363 24.86 17.18 0.16
C ALA A 363 25.68 17.11 -1.14
N GLU A 364 26.99 16.94 -1.06
CA GLU A 364 27.91 16.82 -2.19
C GLU A 364 27.55 15.65 -3.12
N TRP A 365 26.92 14.60 -2.59
CA TRP A 365 26.55 13.42 -3.37
C TRP A 365 25.41 13.68 -4.34
N LEU A 366 24.63 14.74 -4.12
CA LEU A 366 23.47 15.02 -4.96
C LEU A 366 23.85 15.35 -6.42
N ALA A 367 24.85 16.22 -6.59
CA ALA A 367 25.30 16.67 -7.91
C ALA A 367 26.64 16.02 -8.34
N GLY A 368 27.55 15.83 -7.38
CA GLY A 368 28.88 15.26 -7.63
C GLY A 368 28.90 13.73 -7.68
N GLY A 369 27.86 13.08 -7.21
CA GLY A 369 27.81 11.63 -7.03
C GLY A 369 28.67 11.13 -5.87
N PRO A 370 28.44 9.91 -5.36
CA PRO A 370 29.33 9.26 -4.41
C PRO A 370 30.74 9.14 -4.96
N LEU A 371 31.74 9.36 -4.12
CA LEU A 371 33.18 9.31 -4.49
C LEU A 371 33.60 10.37 -5.54
N GLY A 372 32.82 11.43 -5.75
CA GLY A 372 33.12 12.48 -6.73
C GLY A 372 32.95 12.08 -8.19
N VAL A 373 32.18 11.01 -8.45
CA VAL A 373 31.92 10.48 -9.79
C VAL A 373 30.59 11.03 -10.31
N ALA A 374 30.63 12.08 -11.11
CA ALA A 374 29.43 12.81 -11.58
C ALA A 374 28.41 11.96 -12.33
N TRP A 375 28.83 10.94 -13.10
CA TRP A 375 27.89 10.05 -13.79
C TRP A 375 27.16 9.07 -12.86
N LEU A 376 27.56 9.01 -11.58
CA LEU A 376 26.84 8.34 -10.53
C LEU A 376 25.95 9.30 -9.72
N ALA A 377 25.80 10.56 -10.13
CA ALA A 377 24.90 11.48 -9.43
C ALA A 377 23.47 10.91 -9.37
N PRO A 378 22.83 10.82 -8.19
CA PRO A 378 21.51 10.22 -8.04
C PRO A 378 20.43 10.91 -8.88
N THR A 379 20.57 12.21 -9.11
CA THR A 379 19.63 13.05 -9.87
C THR A 379 19.77 12.93 -11.38
N SER A 380 20.91 12.41 -11.87
CA SER A 380 21.21 12.27 -13.30
C SER A 380 22.05 11.02 -13.56
N LEU A 381 21.62 9.89 -13.03
CA LEU A 381 22.35 8.61 -13.11
C LEU A 381 22.67 8.25 -14.57
N PHE A 382 23.93 7.85 -14.83
CA PHE A 382 24.49 7.57 -16.16
C PHE A 382 24.51 8.77 -17.11
N GLY A 383 24.42 10.00 -16.59
CA GLY A 383 24.37 11.22 -17.41
C GLY A 383 23.06 11.40 -18.18
N LEU A 384 22.04 10.59 -17.86
CA LEU A 384 20.72 10.70 -18.48
C LEU A 384 19.93 11.81 -17.78
N ASN A 385 19.39 12.75 -18.54
CA ASN A 385 18.47 13.77 -18.05
C ASN A 385 17.09 13.56 -18.69
N VAL A 386 16.15 13.01 -17.93
CA VAL A 386 14.77 12.80 -18.38
C VAL A 386 13.85 13.60 -17.47
N GLY A 387 13.51 14.81 -17.90
CA GLY A 387 12.68 15.72 -17.11
C GLY A 387 13.37 16.19 -15.83
N ASP A 388 12.60 16.28 -14.74
CA ASP A 388 13.11 16.58 -13.40
C ASP A 388 13.74 15.32 -12.74
N SER A 389 14.48 15.54 -11.65
CA SER A 389 15.16 14.46 -10.89
C SER A 389 14.22 13.34 -10.45
N PHE A 390 12.99 13.66 -10.07
CA PHE A 390 11.99 12.67 -9.67
C PHE A 390 11.56 11.81 -10.86
N THR A 391 11.20 12.44 -11.99
CA THR A 391 10.82 11.77 -13.24
C THR A 391 11.92 10.86 -13.74
N HIS A 392 13.19 11.34 -13.71
CA HIS A 392 14.35 10.54 -14.06
C HIS A 392 14.42 9.25 -13.21
N GLY A 393 14.36 9.38 -11.87
CA GLY A 393 14.42 8.23 -10.97
C GLY A 393 13.29 7.23 -11.18
N VAL A 394 12.07 7.71 -11.41
CA VAL A 394 10.89 6.87 -11.69
C VAL A 394 11.06 6.10 -13.00
N MET A 395 11.36 6.81 -14.09
CA MET A 395 11.45 6.21 -15.42
C MET A 395 12.61 5.21 -15.49
N LEU A 396 13.76 5.55 -14.89
CA LEU A 396 14.92 4.67 -14.89
C LEU A 396 14.65 3.40 -14.04
N SER A 397 14.12 3.55 -12.83
CA SER A 397 13.87 2.39 -11.95
C SER A 397 12.82 1.44 -12.51
N LEU A 398 11.70 1.95 -13.02
CA LEU A 398 10.66 1.14 -13.65
C LEU A 398 11.12 0.56 -14.98
N GLY A 399 11.85 1.34 -15.79
CA GLY A 399 12.39 0.90 -17.07
C GLY A 399 13.38 -0.26 -16.91
N VAL A 400 14.33 -0.15 -15.99
CA VAL A 400 15.31 -1.22 -15.71
C VAL A 400 14.61 -2.44 -15.11
N ASN A 401 13.65 -2.27 -14.20
CA ASN A 401 12.86 -3.37 -13.69
C ASN A 401 12.16 -4.13 -14.83
N LEU A 402 11.43 -3.43 -15.68
CA LEU A 402 10.71 -4.01 -16.81
C LEU A 402 11.67 -4.70 -17.79
N PHE A 403 12.75 -4.04 -18.14
CA PHE A 403 13.78 -4.59 -19.04
C PHE A 403 14.38 -5.89 -18.47
N CYS A 404 14.85 -5.87 -17.23
CA CYS A 404 15.41 -7.04 -16.57
C CYS A 404 14.40 -8.18 -16.43
N TYR A 405 13.14 -7.86 -16.07
CA TYR A 405 12.07 -8.84 -15.97
C TYR A 405 11.84 -9.55 -17.32
N ILE A 406 11.73 -8.78 -18.41
CA ILE A 406 11.51 -9.33 -19.77
C ILE A 406 12.74 -10.11 -20.22
N PHE A 407 13.92 -9.50 -20.16
CA PHE A 407 15.16 -10.09 -20.66
C PHE A 407 15.51 -11.39 -19.96
N VAL A 408 15.53 -11.40 -18.62
CA VAL A 408 15.85 -12.60 -17.84
C VAL A 408 14.79 -13.69 -18.03
N SER A 409 13.49 -13.31 -18.14
CA SER A 409 12.44 -14.29 -18.42
C SER A 409 12.54 -14.92 -19.81
N GLN A 410 13.13 -14.23 -20.79
CA GLN A 410 13.34 -14.78 -22.14
C GLN A 410 14.56 -15.71 -22.20
N VAL A 411 15.62 -15.38 -21.49
CA VAL A 411 16.89 -16.14 -21.51
C VAL A 411 16.84 -17.36 -20.59
N THR A 412 15.98 -17.36 -19.56
CA THR A 412 15.90 -18.45 -18.58
C THR A 412 14.66 -19.31 -18.80
N SER A 413 14.80 -20.62 -18.54
CA SER A 413 13.70 -21.58 -18.66
C SER A 413 12.81 -21.57 -17.39
N GLN A 414 11.50 -21.66 -17.62
CA GLN A 414 10.52 -21.86 -16.54
C GLN A 414 10.59 -23.29 -15.99
N ARG A 415 10.42 -23.42 -14.69
CA ARG A 415 10.16 -24.73 -14.06
C ARG A 415 8.78 -25.25 -14.47
N VAL A 416 8.60 -26.57 -14.45
CA VAL A 416 7.31 -27.19 -14.83
C VAL A 416 6.13 -26.61 -14.04
N VAL A 417 6.30 -26.42 -12.73
CA VAL A 417 5.28 -25.83 -11.85
C VAL A 417 4.96 -24.37 -12.24
N GLU A 418 5.96 -23.58 -12.59
CA GLU A 418 5.76 -22.19 -13.04
C GLU A 418 4.97 -22.14 -14.35
N ARG A 419 5.23 -23.08 -15.27
CA ARG A 419 4.52 -23.17 -16.55
C ARG A 419 3.05 -23.55 -16.35
N ILE A 420 2.76 -24.52 -15.49
CA ILE A 420 1.38 -24.92 -15.17
C ILE A 420 0.63 -23.75 -14.53
N GLN A 421 1.26 -23.07 -13.58
CA GLN A 421 0.64 -21.92 -12.95
C GLN A 421 0.47 -20.74 -13.90
N ALA A 422 1.41 -20.52 -14.82
CA ALA A 422 1.31 -19.50 -15.85
C ALA A 422 0.09 -19.71 -16.74
N SER A 423 -0.15 -20.95 -17.19
CA SER A 423 -1.33 -21.24 -17.98
C SER A 423 -2.63 -21.06 -17.19
N LEU A 424 -2.67 -21.52 -15.92
CA LEU A 424 -3.85 -21.34 -15.07
C LEU A 424 -4.19 -19.86 -14.84
N PHE A 425 -3.20 -18.98 -14.65
CA PHE A 425 -3.44 -17.55 -14.45
C PHE A 425 -3.84 -16.83 -15.73
N VAL A 426 -3.12 -17.04 -16.82
CA VAL A 426 -3.35 -16.33 -18.09
C VAL A 426 -4.61 -16.87 -18.79
N ASP A 427 -4.81 -18.20 -18.78
CA ASP A 427 -5.95 -18.82 -19.45
C ASP A 427 -7.25 -18.76 -18.60
N SER A 428 -7.17 -18.36 -17.32
CA SER A 428 -8.37 -18.21 -16.47
C SER A 428 -9.38 -17.18 -17.02
N VAL A 429 -8.92 -16.24 -17.83
CA VAL A 429 -9.78 -15.27 -18.53
C VAL A 429 -10.49 -15.94 -19.71
N GLU A 430 -9.86 -16.90 -20.38
CA GLU A 430 -10.40 -17.59 -21.56
C GLU A 430 -11.23 -18.83 -21.18
N THR A 431 -10.88 -19.51 -20.08
CA THR A 431 -11.47 -20.82 -19.70
C THR A 431 -12.84 -20.70 -18.99
N ARG A 432 -13.58 -19.63 -19.18
CA ARG A 432 -14.95 -19.50 -18.65
C ARG A 432 -15.95 -20.51 -19.24
N GLN A 433 -15.56 -21.32 -20.24
CA GLN A 433 -16.50 -22.21 -20.94
C GLN A 433 -16.21 -23.70 -20.83
N THR A 434 -15.10 -24.14 -20.26
CA THR A 434 -14.82 -25.58 -20.13
C THR A 434 -14.22 -25.92 -18.77
N SER A 435 -15.07 -26.03 -17.75
CA SER A 435 -14.72 -26.81 -16.55
C SER A 435 -14.68 -28.29 -16.95
N VAL A 436 -13.57 -28.73 -17.51
CA VAL A 436 -13.33 -30.17 -17.68
C VAL A 436 -13.07 -30.72 -16.28
N ASN A 437 -14.07 -31.41 -15.75
CA ASN A 437 -13.96 -32.29 -14.59
C ASN A 437 -12.90 -33.37 -14.91
N ARG A 438 -11.63 -33.11 -14.63
CA ARG A 438 -10.61 -34.14 -14.60
C ARG A 438 -10.76 -34.87 -13.28
N PRO A 439 -11.10 -36.17 -13.26
CA PRO A 439 -11.19 -36.92 -12.02
C PRO A 439 -9.80 -36.95 -11.36
N TRP A 440 -9.72 -36.51 -10.13
CA TRP A 440 -8.55 -36.72 -9.28
C TRP A 440 -8.42 -38.23 -8.99
N THR A 441 -7.26 -38.81 -9.28
CA THR A 441 -6.99 -40.24 -9.08
C THR A 441 -6.36 -40.55 -7.72
N GLY A 442 -6.17 -39.55 -6.83
CA GLY A 442 -5.63 -39.74 -5.49
C GLY A 442 -6.63 -40.42 -4.53
N ALA A 443 -6.08 -41.13 -3.53
CA ALA A 443 -6.85 -41.86 -2.52
C ALA A 443 -7.26 -41.01 -1.30
N THR A 444 -6.94 -39.72 -1.28
CA THR A 444 -7.20 -38.80 -0.15
C THR A 444 -8.69 -38.54 0.03
N THR A 445 -9.18 -38.71 1.26
CA THR A 445 -10.59 -38.43 1.62
C THR A 445 -10.77 -37.01 2.15
N VAL A 446 -12.01 -36.53 2.21
CA VAL A 446 -12.35 -35.25 2.85
C VAL A 446 -11.95 -35.26 4.33
N GLY A 447 -12.14 -36.38 5.01
CA GLY A 447 -11.74 -36.57 6.40
C GLY A 447 -10.22 -36.42 6.62
N ASP A 448 -9.39 -36.97 5.72
CA ASP A 448 -7.94 -36.81 5.79
C ASP A 448 -7.51 -35.35 5.71
N LEU A 449 -8.16 -34.58 4.84
CA LEU A 449 -7.91 -33.14 4.67
C LEU A 449 -8.36 -32.34 5.90
N LYS A 450 -9.50 -32.69 6.50
CA LYS A 450 -9.95 -32.07 7.76
C LYS A 450 -8.96 -32.32 8.88
N VAL A 451 -8.55 -33.59 9.10
CA VAL A 451 -7.56 -33.97 10.13
C VAL A 451 -6.22 -33.24 9.91
N LEU A 452 -5.79 -33.09 8.65
CA LEU A 452 -4.60 -32.31 8.34
C LEU A 452 -4.75 -30.85 8.77
N CYS A 453 -5.87 -30.21 8.41
CA CYS A 453 -6.16 -28.82 8.78
C CYS A 453 -6.29 -28.64 10.30
N GLU A 454 -6.92 -29.60 11.00
CA GLU A 454 -7.14 -29.53 12.44
C GLU A 454 -5.84 -29.48 13.25
N ARG A 455 -4.75 -30.07 12.73
CA ARG A 455 -3.43 -29.99 13.37
C ARG A 455 -2.89 -28.55 13.45
N PHE A 456 -3.29 -27.68 12.54
CA PHE A 456 -2.78 -26.33 12.42
C PHE A 456 -3.80 -25.27 12.87
N LEU A 457 -5.09 -25.53 12.68
CA LEU A 457 -6.15 -24.52 12.82
C LEU A 457 -7.12 -24.80 13.97
N GLY A 458 -7.14 -26.05 14.48
CA GLY A 458 -8.07 -26.49 15.49
C GLY A 458 -9.43 -26.95 14.90
N ALA A 459 -10.05 -27.94 15.55
CA ALA A 459 -11.22 -28.66 15.03
C ALA A 459 -12.43 -27.73 14.77
N GLN A 460 -12.67 -26.76 15.64
CA GLN A 460 -13.84 -25.87 15.53
C GLN A 460 -13.78 -24.95 14.31
N GLN A 461 -12.58 -24.44 13.95
CA GLN A 461 -12.39 -23.57 12.78
C GLN A 461 -12.47 -24.38 11.48
N VAL A 462 -11.88 -25.58 11.48
CA VAL A 462 -11.90 -26.44 10.30
C VAL A 462 -13.34 -26.88 10.00
N SER A 463 -14.10 -27.31 11.02
CA SER A 463 -15.50 -27.69 10.83
C SER A 463 -16.30 -26.55 10.20
N ARG A 464 -16.22 -25.33 10.75
CA ARG A 464 -16.92 -24.17 10.20
C ARG A 464 -16.53 -23.86 8.76
N ALA A 465 -15.23 -23.87 8.44
CA ALA A 465 -14.74 -23.56 7.10
C ALA A 465 -15.22 -24.58 6.06
N PHE A 466 -15.19 -25.87 6.41
CA PHE A 466 -15.68 -26.94 5.53
C PHE A 466 -17.21 -26.92 5.40
N ASP A 467 -17.96 -26.60 6.45
CA ASP A 467 -19.40 -26.45 6.42
C ASP A 467 -19.84 -25.25 5.57
N ASP A 468 -19.12 -24.14 5.66
CA ASP A 468 -19.34 -22.96 4.82
C ASP A 468 -19.01 -23.23 3.35
N TYR A 469 -17.94 -23.96 3.08
CA TYR A 469 -17.62 -24.39 1.72
C TYR A 469 -18.68 -25.34 1.17
N ALA A 470 -19.18 -26.29 1.95
CA ALA A 470 -20.27 -27.20 1.55
C ALA A 470 -21.55 -26.44 1.20
N ARG A 471 -21.93 -25.45 2.02
CA ARG A 471 -23.08 -24.57 1.76
C ARG A 471 -22.92 -23.76 0.46
N ARG A 472 -21.74 -23.16 0.24
CA ARG A 472 -21.48 -22.36 -0.98
C ARG A 472 -21.37 -23.21 -2.25
N SER A 473 -20.81 -24.42 -2.15
CA SER A 473 -20.67 -25.33 -3.30
C SER A 473 -21.91 -26.12 -3.62
N GLY A 474 -22.92 -26.12 -2.75
CA GLY A 474 -24.16 -26.92 -2.88
C GLY A 474 -23.94 -28.44 -2.83
N LYS A 475 -22.76 -28.88 -2.39
CA LYS A 475 -22.41 -30.31 -2.30
C LYS A 475 -22.08 -30.68 -0.86
N PRO A 476 -22.77 -31.70 -0.28
CA PRO A 476 -22.41 -32.20 1.04
C PRO A 476 -20.98 -32.79 1.01
N LEU A 477 -20.19 -32.49 2.05
CA LEU A 477 -18.84 -33.00 2.22
C LEU A 477 -18.84 -34.07 3.32
N GLU A 478 -19.01 -35.34 2.93
CA GLU A 478 -18.91 -36.48 3.85
C GLU A 478 -17.44 -36.88 4.00
N ASP A 479 -17.01 -37.16 5.24
CA ASP A 479 -15.61 -37.44 5.57
C ASP A 479 -15.05 -38.66 4.85
N GLY A 480 -15.87 -39.67 4.56
CA GLY A 480 -15.48 -40.88 3.81
C GLY A 480 -15.40 -40.69 2.28
N THR A 481 -15.85 -39.52 1.77
CA THR A 481 -15.88 -39.29 0.32
C THR A 481 -14.49 -38.89 -0.18
N ARG A 482 -14.11 -39.35 -1.39
CA ARG A 482 -12.85 -38.92 -2.03
C ARG A 482 -12.88 -37.44 -2.29
N ALA A 483 -11.82 -36.75 -1.91
CA ALA A 483 -11.67 -35.33 -2.10
C ALA A 483 -11.62 -34.99 -3.60
N SER A 484 -12.51 -34.11 -4.05
CA SER A 484 -12.45 -33.54 -5.39
C SER A 484 -11.29 -32.55 -5.50
N ILE A 485 -10.84 -32.24 -6.72
CA ILE A 485 -9.82 -31.23 -6.98
C ILE A 485 -10.21 -29.88 -6.34
N ASP A 486 -11.47 -29.52 -6.38
CA ASP A 486 -11.96 -28.26 -5.79
C ASP A 486 -11.80 -28.23 -4.26
N VAL A 487 -12.08 -29.37 -3.59
CA VAL A 487 -11.88 -29.50 -2.12
C VAL A 487 -10.40 -29.45 -1.76
N ILE A 488 -9.54 -30.09 -2.53
CA ILE A 488 -8.08 -30.03 -2.31
C ILE A 488 -7.56 -28.61 -2.49
N GLN A 489 -7.98 -27.91 -3.53
CA GLN A 489 -7.60 -26.52 -3.76
C GLN A 489 -8.16 -25.56 -2.69
N PHE A 490 -9.37 -25.84 -2.20
CA PHE A 490 -9.92 -25.11 -1.06
C PHE A 490 -9.05 -25.33 0.17
N THR A 491 -8.72 -26.58 0.49
CA THR A 491 -7.87 -26.96 1.64
C THR A 491 -6.47 -26.33 1.54
N GLU A 492 -5.85 -26.40 0.36
CA GLU A 492 -4.55 -25.74 0.12
C GLU A 492 -4.64 -24.22 0.34
N ARG A 493 -5.67 -23.57 -0.16
CA ARG A 493 -5.91 -22.14 0.05
C ARG A 493 -6.16 -21.81 1.51
N PHE A 494 -6.95 -22.63 2.20
CA PHE A 494 -7.26 -22.48 3.59
C PHE A 494 -6.00 -22.61 4.47
N LEU A 495 -5.16 -23.61 4.25
CA LEU A 495 -3.86 -23.75 4.92
C LEU A 495 -2.90 -22.61 4.53
N ALA A 496 -2.85 -22.23 3.25
CA ALA A 496 -2.00 -21.16 2.76
C ALA A 496 -2.35 -19.80 3.37
N SER A 497 -3.60 -19.58 3.72
CA SER A 497 -4.06 -18.33 4.34
C SER A 497 -3.50 -18.13 5.75
N VAL A 498 -3.19 -19.22 6.45
CA VAL A 498 -2.68 -19.18 7.83
C VAL A 498 -1.17 -19.45 7.90
N LEU A 499 -0.67 -20.38 7.08
CA LEU A 499 0.73 -20.82 7.10
C LEU A 499 1.62 -20.09 6.09
N GLY A 500 1.04 -19.31 5.19
CA GLY A 500 1.71 -18.83 3.99
C GLY A 500 1.66 -19.83 2.83
N ALA A 501 1.61 -19.33 1.60
CA ALA A 501 1.43 -20.15 0.40
C ALA A 501 2.58 -21.15 0.16
N SER A 502 3.76 -20.88 0.71
CA SER A 502 4.94 -21.76 0.63
C SER A 502 4.96 -22.88 1.64
N SER A 503 4.28 -22.69 2.79
CA SER A 503 4.27 -23.64 3.92
C SER A 503 3.04 -24.57 3.91
N ALA A 504 2.02 -24.26 3.11
CA ALA A 504 0.80 -25.07 2.96
C ALA A 504 0.93 -26.24 1.97
N ARG A 505 2.10 -26.44 1.41
CA ARG A 505 2.50 -27.61 0.64
C ARG A 505 3.18 -28.59 1.57
#